data_39126a4e04c431ea90a6ecae3cc770e2
#
_entry.id   39126a4e04c431ea90a6ecae3cc770e2
#
_cell.length_a   1.000
_cell.length_b   1.000
_cell.length_c   1.000
_cell.angle_alpha   90.00
_cell.angle_beta   90.00
_cell.angle_gamma   90.00
#
_symmetry.space_group_name_H-M   'P 1'
#
loop_
_entity.id
_entity.type
_entity.pdbx_description
1 polymer ?
#
loop_
_entity_poly.entity_id
_entity_poly.type
_entity_poly.pdbx_seq_one_letter_code
_entity_poly.pdbx_strand_id
1 'polypeptide(L)'
;MDLDTPLDWTPPGPGGWNLDRSHVNRPATLISQYIQTIGTAAGTRAGFIELGAPLDALDFRFVNGLSYSRIRPLINPDKPASKLPPLPLLKLAIRLHPEMRRRRAIAERVLDERPWRQVLADWKAPGGTREQYERANLAIQDVDLAALSTDELVAHVRRTLEHSLTMWQAHFRLHLHDLGPIGLLLDGAAGWGLPAADVIPLLEGASPSTAEAERVLRRIREAVEATGATPATIDELRAVSPVVATDLDAFLRLRGRLIVSRYDIDGLTLAEAPDVLLNTIMSAREDSARAARAAEALAARTAAVRERVPAAHRDEFDLLLGEARAAMDLRDDNGPHTLEWPLGLIRLALLEVGRRLVAAGRAHRAEHALELAPDEVAVALAGTGPSADELAARQRWRQEVDIDDAPRRIGTVEPVPPLEALPRGMARIVGAVQRVMAEAGLDGEMKTTGLAGVGIGQHSYRGTARLAGNPEDALAQMEPGDVLVVPCTTPAFNMVLTLAGAIVTAEGGALSHAAVLARELGIPAVVGAPGALHEIPDGATVEVDPVAGTVRVVG
;
A
#
# COMPACT_ATOMS: atom_id res chain seq x y z
N MET A 1 19.61 -5.84 21.55
CA MET A 1 18.84 -4.61 21.79
C MET A 1 18.22 -4.72 23.15
N ASP A 2 18.42 -3.71 23.99
CA ASP A 2 17.94 -3.68 25.37
C ASP A 2 16.77 -2.69 25.44
N LEU A 3 15.64 -3.14 25.96
CA LEU A 3 14.41 -2.33 26.10
C LEU A 3 14.57 -1.20 27.14
N ASP A 4 15.51 -1.36 28.06
CA ASP A 4 15.83 -0.33 29.07
C ASP A 4 16.70 0.81 28.50
N THR A 5 17.22 0.67 27.28
CA THR A 5 18.01 1.72 26.64
C THR A 5 17.09 2.73 25.97
N PRO A 6 17.16 4.03 26.30
CA PRO A 6 16.36 5.07 25.64
C PRO A 6 16.57 5.06 24.12
N LEU A 7 15.48 5.17 23.37
CA LEU A 7 15.51 5.22 21.91
C LEU A 7 16.22 6.50 21.43
N ASP A 8 17.17 6.35 20.50
CA ASP A 8 17.87 7.48 19.89
C ASP A 8 17.13 7.91 18.61
N TRP A 9 16.66 9.14 18.59
CA TRP A 9 15.95 9.75 17.45
C TRP A 9 16.85 10.64 16.59
N THR A 10 18.14 10.35 16.53
CA THR A 10 19.07 11.04 15.65
C THR A 10 18.63 10.83 14.17
N PRO A 11 18.52 11.94 13.39
CA PRO A 11 18.14 11.85 11.98
C PRO A 11 19.09 10.96 11.19
N PRO A 12 18.60 10.09 10.27
CA PRO A 12 19.43 9.12 9.54
C PRO A 12 20.22 9.76 8.39
N GLY A 13 20.18 11.07 8.29
CA GLY A 13 20.88 11.86 7.28
C GLY A 13 20.40 13.32 7.27
N PRO A 14 20.93 14.12 6.32
CA PRO A 14 20.59 15.53 6.23
C PRO A 14 19.12 15.75 5.85
N GLY A 15 18.55 16.88 6.28
CA GLY A 15 17.17 17.28 5.97
C GLY A 15 16.14 16.85 7.00
N GLY A 16 14.88 17.05 6.66
CA GLY A 16 13.73 16.67 7.49
C GLY A 16 13.15 15.33 7.04
N TRP A 17 12.90 14.45 8.00
CA TRP A 17 12.39 13.11 7.79
C TRP A 17 11.04 12.96 8.47
N ASN A 18 10.03 12.49 7.75
CA ASN A 18 8.68 12.29 8.25
C ASN A 18 8.47 10.81 8.57
N LEU A 19 7.90 10.51 9.74
CA LEU A 19 7.51 9.16 10.14
C LEU A 19 6.42 8.63 9.21
N ASP A 20 6.64 7.46 8.64
CA ASP A 20 5.63 6.72 7.89
C ASP A 20 4.83 5.81 8.83
N ARG A 21 3.62 6.21 9.14
CA ARG A 21 2.69 5.44 9.98
C ARG A 21 1.72 4.58 9.17
N SER A 22 1.63 4.84 7.87
CA SER A 22 0.65 4.20 7.00
C SER A 22 1.07 2.81 6.55
N HIS A 23 2.36 2.59 6.35
CA HIS A 23 2.89 1.34 5.81
C HIS A 23 3.62 0.49 6.86
N VAL A 24 4.23 1.14 7.86
CA VAL A 24 5.01 0.49 8.91
C VAL A 24 4.51 0.99 10.27
N ASN A 25 3.75 0.19 10.98
CA ASN A 25 3.14 0.54 12.27
C ASN A 25 3.94 0.04 13.49
N ARG A 26 5.07 -0.63 13.26
CA ARG A 26 6.06 -1.08 14.27
C ARG A 26 7.44 -1.23 13.60
N PRO A 27 8.53 -1.39 14.37
CA PRO A 27 9.85 -1.60 13.78
C PRO A 27 9.87 -2.73 12.74
N ALA A 28 10.41 -2.44 11.56
CA ALA A 28 10.52 -3.39 10.46
C ALA A 28 11.67 -4.38 10.67
N THR A 29 11.57 -5.57 10.09
CA THR A 29 12.66 -6.55 10.03
C THR A 29 13.86 -6.01 9.26
N LEU A 30 15.07 -6.48 9.56
CA LEU A 30 16.30 -5.98 8.93
C LEU A 30 16.32 -6.18 7.41
N ILE A 31 15.75 -7.29 6.93
CA ILE A 31 15.62 -7.56 5.49
C ILE A 31 14.62 -6.59 4.83
N SER A 32 13.48 -6.33 5.46
CA SER A 32 12.52 -5.35 4.93
C SER A 32 13.11 -3.94 4.94
N GLN A 33 13.85 -3.54 5.98
CA GLN A 33 14.59 -2.27 6.00
C GLN A 33 15.57 -2.17 4.82
N TYR A 34 16.30 -3.24 4.53
CA TYR A 34 17.24 -3.30 3.40
C TYR A 34 16.52 -3.12 2.06
N ILE A 35 15.45 -3.89 1.81
CA ILE A 35 14.66 -3.83 0.57
C ILE A 35 14.07 -2.44 0.38
N GLN A 36 13.40 -1.91 1.40
CA GLN A 36 12.71 -0.62 1.34
C GLN A 36 13.68 0.54 1.13
N THR A 37 14.81 0.54 1.84
CA THR A 37 15.82 1.60 1.71
C THR A 37 16.38 1.70 0.31
N ILE A 38 16.75 0.59 -0.30
CA ILE A 38 17.41 0.57 -1.61
C ILE A 38 16.38 0.63 -2.73
N GLY A 39 15.32 -0.17 -2.63
CA GLY A 39 14.33 -0.34 -3.68
C GLY A 39 13.51 0.92 -3.92
N THR A 40 13.05 1.58 -2.87
CA THR A 40 12.24 2.82 -3.00
C THR A 40 13.02 3.93 -3.67
N ALA A 41 14.25 4.19 -3.22
CA ALA A 41 15.08 5.24 -3.79
C ALA A 41 15.41 4.96 -5.27
N ALA A 42 15.69 3.71 -5.64
CA ALA A 42 16.00 3.33 -7.01
C ALA A 42 14.76 3.41 -7.92
N GLY A 43 13.62 2.90 -7.47
CA GLY A 43 12.36 2.90 -8.23
C GLY A 43 11.83 4.31 -8.47
N THR A 44 11.74 5.12 -7.42
CA THR A 44 11.27 6.51 -7.54
C THR A 44 12.21 7.36 -8.38
N ARG A 45 13.53 7.15 -8.27
CA ARG A 45 14.51 7.83 -9.14
C ARG A 45 14.26 7.54 -10.62
N ALA A 46 14.04 6.28 -10.96
CA ALA A 46 13.74 5.88 -12.34
C ALA A 46 12.47 6.56 -12.85
N GLY A 47 11.38 6.51 -12.12
CA GLY A 47 10.12 7.14 -12.51
C GLY A 47 10.20 8.68 -12.53
N PHE A 48 10.92 9.33 -11.60
CA PHE A 48 11.14 10.78 -11.66
C PHE A 48 11.94 11.19 -12.90
N ILE A 49 12.90 10.36 -13.35
CA ILE A 49 13.60 10.58 -14.62
C ILE A 49 12.63 10.47 -15.80
N GLU A 50 11.83 9.42 -15.83
CA GLU A 50 10.87 9.13 -16.91
C GLU A 50 9.82 10.22 -17.07
N LEU A 51 9.34 10.79 -15.96
CA LEU A 51 8.35 11.87 -15.97
C LEU A 51 8.96 13.28 -16.00
N GLY A 52 10.27 13.42 -15.93
CA GLY A 52 10.93 14.73 -15.90
C GLY A 52 10.68 15.52 -14.62
N ALA A 53 10.36 14.86 -13.51
CA ALA A 53 10.17 15.51 -12.22
C ALA A 53 11.48 16.12 -11.68
N PRO A 54 11.45 17.28 -10.98
CA PRO A 54 12.64 17.96 -10.45
C PRO A 54 13.15 17.36 -9.15
N LEU A 55 12.96 16.06 -8.96
CA LEU A 55 13.27 15.29 -7.76
C LEU A 55 14.32 14.21 -8.07
N ASP A 56 15.17 13.87 -7.09
CA ASP A 56 16.13 12.77 -7.21
C ASP A 56 15.45 11.44 -6.86
N ALA A 57 14.96 11.31 -5.63
CA ALA A 57 14.34 10.09 -5.13
C ALA A 57 13.41 10.36 -3.95
N LEU A 58 12.59 9.39 -3.59
CA LEU A 58 11.99 9.25 -2.27
C LEU A 58 12.89 8.31 -1.47
N ASP A 59 13.55 8.84 -0.44
CA ASP A 59 14.37 8.04 0.47
C ASP A 59 13.51 7.52 1.61
N PHE A 60 13.64 6.23 1.92
CA PHE A 60 13.25 5.63 3.19
C PHE A 60 14.49 5.29 4.01
N ARG A 61 14.47 5.63 5.29
CA ARG A 61 15.49 5.28 6.28
C ARG A 61 14.80 4.81 7.55
N PHE A 62 15.50 4.01 8.32
CA PHE A 62 14.96 3.44 9.53
C PHE A 62 15.73 3.97 10.75
N VAL A 63 14.96 4.49 11.73
CA VAL A 63 15.46 4.92 13.02
C VAL A 63 14.71 4.12 14.09
N ASN A 64 15.42 3.39 14.92
CA ASN A 64 14.84 2.40 15.82
C ASN A 64 13.90 1.41 15.08
N GLY A 65 14.26 1.02 13.87
CA GLY A 65 13.45 0.13 13.02
C GLY A 65 12.17 0.76 12.43
N LEU A 66 11.81 1.98 12.82
CA LEU A 66 10.66 2.70 12.29
C LEU A 66 11.02 3.48 11.02
N SER A 67 10.12 3.45 10.04
CA SER A 67 10.32 4.04 8.73
C SER A 67 10.17 5.55 8.74
N TYR A 68 11.17 6.25 8.26
CA TYR A 68 11.14 7.68 8.00
C TYR A 68 11.41 7.97 6.54
N SER A 69 10.58 8.81 5.94
CA SER A 69 10.66 9.18 4.53
C SER A 69 11.12 10.62 4.33
N ARG A 70 11.84 10.86 3.24
CA ARG A 70 12.25 12.18 2.77
C ARG A 70 12.22 12.25 1.26
N ILE A 71 11.60 13.29 0.71
CA ILE A 71 11.72 13.59 -0.72
C ILE A 71 13.07 14.27 -0.95
N ARG A 72 13.96 13.61 -1.69
CA ARG A 72 15.28 14.11 -2.03
C ARG A 72 15.21 15.12 -3.18
N PRO A 73 15.67 16.35 -3.01
CA PRO A 73 15.72 17.31 -4.11
C PRO A 73 16.78 16.90 -5.15
N LEU A 74 16.55 17.27 -6.42
CA LEU A 74 17.52 17.01 -7.49
C LEU A 74 18.79 17.88 -7.38
N ILE A 75 18.67 19.09 -6.82
CA ILE A 75 19.79 20.01 -6.62
C ILE A 75 20.27 19.89 -5.17
N ASN A 76 21.55 19.59 -4.99
CA ASN A 76 22.19 19.44 -3.68
C ASN A 76 21.46 18.47 -2.73
N PRO A 77 21.21 17.22 -3.13
CA PRO A 77 20.40 16.27 -2.37
C PRO A 77 20.91 16.01 -0.94
N ASP A 78 22.22 16.14 -0.71
CA ASP A 78 22.89 15.87 0.57
C ASP A 78 23.27 17.16 1.34
N LYS A 79 22.88 18.32 0.83
CA LYS A 79 23.12 19.62 1.47
C LYS A 79 21.82 20.41 1.52
N PRO A 80 20.92 20.08 2.48
CA PRO A 80 19.63 20.74 2.59
C PRO A 80 19.81 22.23 2.84
N ALA A 81 19.05 23.03 2.12
CA ALA A 81 19.03 24.47 2.30
C ALA A 81 18.11 24.85 3.47
N SER A 82 18.59 25.69 4.38
CA SER A 82 17.76 26.24 5.45
C SER A 82 16.82 27.34 4.95
N LYS A 83 17.13 27.96 3.81
CA LYS A 83 16.34 29.02 3.17
C LYS A 83 16.43 28.90 1.65
N LEU A 84 15.32 29.18 0.97
CA LEU A 84 15.32 29.31 -0.48
C LEU A 84 15.87 30.70 -0.88
N PRO A 85 16.60 30.76 -2.02
CA PRO A 85 16.93 32.05 -2.61
C PRO A 85 15.66 32.80 -3.05
N PRO A 86 15.71 34.13 -3.21
CA PRO A 86 14.60 34.87 -3.80
C PRO A 86 14.11 34.26 -5.11
N LEU A 87 12.80 34.29 -5.34
CA LEU A 87 12.16 33.60 -6.47
C LEU A 87 12.82 33.86 -7.83
N PRO A 88 13.24 35.06 -8.21
CA PRO A 88 13.95 35.31 -9.49
C PRO A 88 15.28 34.54 -9.60
N LEU A 89 16.04 34.48 -8.50
CA LEU A 89 17.31 33.75 -8.46
C LEU A 89 17.10 32.25 -8.48
N LEU A 90 16.06 31.76 -7.79
CA LEU A 90 15.66 30.37 -7.82
C LEU A 90 15.26 29.92 -9.24
N LYS A 91 14.42 30.72 -9.92
CA LYS A 91 14.04 30.48 -11.33
C LYS A 91 15.26 30.45 -12.25
N LEU A 92 16.22 31.35 -12.04
CA LEU A 92 17.46 31.39 -12.82
C LEU A 92 18.31 30.14 -12.56
N ALA A 93 18.49 29.75 -11.30
CA ALA A 93 19.24 28.55 -10.91
C ALA A 93 18.63 27.27 -11.54
N ILE A 94 17.31 27.11 -11.44
CA ILE A 94 16.56 26.00 -12.06
C ILE A 94 16.77 26.00 -13.59
N ARG A 95 16.69 27.17 -14.22
CA ARG A 95 16.87 27.31 -15.68
C ARG A 95 18.28 26.96 -16.16
N LEU A 96 19.30 27.27 -15.36
CA LEU A 96 20.71 27.09 -15.75
C LEU A 96 21.24 25.71 -15.39
N HIS A 97 20.68 25.02 -14.40
CA HIS A 97 21.16 23.70 -13.98
C HIS A 97 21.00 22.67 -15.09
N PRO A 98 22.06 21.94 -15.48
CA PRO A 98 22.03 21.03 -16.63
C PRO A 98 20.98 19.93 -16.51
N GLU A 99 20.89 19.27 -15.37
CA GLU A 99 19.92 18.21 -15.14
C GLU A 99 18.48 18.74 -15.10
N MET A 100 18.25 19.92 -14.53
CA MET A 100 16.93 20.56 -14.57
C MET A 100 16.50 20.91 -16.00
N ARG A 101 17.44 21.29 -16.88
CA ARG A 101 17.14 21.50 -18.31
C ARG A 101 16.73 20.20 -18.99
N ARG A 102 17.46 19.11 -18.71
CA ARG A 102 17.12 17.78 -19.23
C ARG A 102 15.74 17.32 -18.77
N ARG A 103 15.47 17.41 -17.46
CA ARG A 103 14.19 17.05 -16.87
C ARG A 103 13.04 17.90 -17.41
N ARG A 104 13.26 19.18 -17.61
CA ARG A 104 12.30 20.09 -18.24
C ARG A 104 11.90 19.61 -19.63
N ALA A 105 12.86 19.27 -20.48
CA ALA A 105 12.58 18.80 -21.83
C ALA A 105 11.77 17.49 -21.84
N ILE A 106 11.98 16.62 -20.84
CA ILE A 106 11.19 15.42 -20.65
C ILE A 106 9.77 15.81 -20.17
N ALA A 107 9.63 16.62 -19.13
CA ALA A 107 8.35 17.01 -18.56
C ALA A 107 7.41 17.70 -19.57
N GLU A 108 7.97 18.51 -20.48
CA GLU A 108 7.21 19.14 -21.56
C GLU A 108 6.65 18.09 -22.54
N ARG A 109 7.45 17.06 -22.90
CA ARG A 109 6.99 15.98 -23.79
C ARG A 109 6.01 15.00 -23.11
N VAL A 110 6.25 14.67 -21.86
CA VAL A 110 5.42 13.70 -21.10
C VAL A 110 3.94 14.08 -21.09
N LEU A 111 3.64 15.37 -21.02
CA LEU A 111 2.25 15.85 -21.02
C LEU A 111 1.57 15.68 -22.39
N ASP A 112 2.34 15.67 -23.47
CA ASP A 112 1.85 15.45 -24.84
C ASP A 112 1.86 13.97 -25.21
N GLU A 113 2.96 13.26 -24.93
CA GLU A 113 3.18 11.84 -25.28
C GLU A 113 2.43 10.87 -24.36
N ARG A 114 2.16 11.26 -23.08
CA ARG A 114 1.42 10.48 -22.09
C ARG A 114 1.94 9.05 -21.93
N PRO A 115 3.22 8.86 -21.52
CA PRO A 115 3.88 7.56 -21.51
C PRO A 115 3.21 6.52 -20.61
N TRP A 116 2.43 6.94 -19.62
CA TRP A 116 1.61 6.03 -18.80
C TRP A 116 0.65 5.18 -19.61
N ARG A 117 0.16 5.68 -20.78
CA ARG A 117 -0.72 4.88 -21.66
C ARG A 117 -0.04 3.60 -22.13
N GLN A 118 1.24 3.71 -22.54
CA GLN A 118 1.99 2.56 -22.97
C GLN A 118 2.29 1.61 -21.80
N VAL A 119 2.68 2.15 -20.62
CA VAL A 119 2.91 1.36 -19.42
C VAL A 119 1.66 0.58 -19.01
N LEU A 120 0.48 1.22 -19.03
CA LEU A 120 -0.80 0.57 -18.74
C LEU A 120 -1.18 -0.49 -19.78
N ALA A 121 -0.91 -0.23 -21.06
CA ALA A 121 -1.14 -1.20 -22.12
C ALA A 121 -0.23 -2.41 -21.99
N ASP A 122 1.08 -2.19 -21.73
CA ASP A 122 2.05 -3.25 -21.53
C ASP A 122 1.77 -4.08 -20.26
N TRP A 123 1.20 -3.45 -19.22
CA TRP A 123 0.79 -4.15 -18.02
C TRP A 123 -0.26 -5.22 -18.32
N LYS A 124 -1.25 -4.88 -19.13
CA LYS A 124 -2.42 -5.72 -19.45
C LYS A 124 -2.22 -6.64 -20.66
N ALA A 125 -1.19 -6.41 -21.46
CA ALA A 125 -0.98 -7.17 -22.68
C ALA A 125 -0.72 -8.65 -22.38
N PRO A 126 -1.22 -9.59 -23.22
CA PRO A 126 -0.79 -10.99 -23.15
C PRO A 126 0.74 -11.10 -23.29
N GLY A 127 1.38 -11.80 -22.36
CA GLY A 127 2.84 -11.85 -22.26
C GLY A 127 3.49 -10.55 -21.77
N GLY A 128 2.69 -9.58 -21.33
CA GLY A 128 3.11 -8.26 -20.88
C GLY A 128 3.75 -8.27 -19.48
N THR A 129 3.93 -7.07 -18.93
CA THR A 129 4.71 -6.87 -17.71
C THR A 129 4.11 -7.62 -16.51
N ARG A 130 2.78 -7.60 -16.33
CA ARG A 130 2.10 -8.34 -15.26
C ARG A 130 2.43 -9.83 -15.31
N GLU A 131 2.20 -10.48 -16.46
CA GLU A 131 2.47 -11.91 -16.61
C GLU A 131 3.96 -12.26 -16.51
N GLN A 132 4.86 -11.33 -16.88
CA GLN A 132 6.30 -11.51 -16.68
C GLN A 132 6.64 -11.55 -15.20
N TYR A 133 6.05 -10.67 -14.39
CA TYR A 133 6.25 -10.67 -12.94
C TYR A 133 5.62 -11.90 -12.27
N GLU A 134 4.43 -12.31 -12.71
CA GLU A 134 3.82 -13.57 -12.25
C GLU A 134 4.75 -14.77 -12.52
N ARG A 135 5.26 -14.91 -13.74
CA ARG A 135 6.20 -16.00 -14.07
C ARG A 135 7.48 -15.94 -13.26
N ALA A 136 8.01 -14.75 -13.00
CA ALA A 136 9.21 -14.58 -12.18
C ALA A 136 8.97 -14.97 -10.71
N ASN A 137 7.81 -14.58 -10.14
CA ASN A 137 7.40 -14.98 -8.80
C ASN A 137 7.20 -16.50 -8.71
N LEU A 138 6.50 -17.10 -9.68
CA LEU A 138 6.26 -18.54 -9.72
C LEU A 138 7.57 -19.34 -9.85
N ALA A 139 8.54 -18.88 -10.62
CA ALA A 139 9.83 -19.55 -10.76
C ALA A 139 10.60 -19.66 -9.42
N ILE A 140 10.43 -18.72 -8.52
CA ILE A 140 10.99 -18.77 -7.16
C ILE A 140 10.10 -19.63 -6.24
N GLN A 141 8.78 -19.48 -6.35
CA GLN A 141 7.81 -20.21 -5.54
C GLN A 141 7.86 -21.71 -5.74
N ASP A 142 8.10 -22.17 -6.96
CA ASP A 142 8.06 -23.60 -7.32
C ASP A 142 9.29 -24.39 -6.85
N VAL A 143 10.28 -23.73 -6.20
CA VAL A 143 11.44 -24.40 -5.63
C VAL A 143 11.07 -25.14 -4.35
N ASP A 144 11.36 -26.45 -4.28
CA ASP A 144 11.21 -27.23 -3.05
C ASP A 144 12.34 -26.87 -2.06
N LEU A 145 12.03 -25.95 -1.14
CA LEU A 145 12.99 -25.45 -0.17
C LEU A 145 13.55 -26.52 0.77
N ALA A 146 12.73 -27.54 1.11
CA ALA A 146 13.13 -28.60 2.03
C ALA A 146 14.17 -29.54 1.40
N ALA A 147 14.13 -29.71 0.07
CA ALA A 147 15.05 -30.56 -0.68
C ALA A 147 16.43 -29.90 -0.91
N LEU A 148 16.57 -28.58 -0.72
CA LEU A 148 17.83 -27.86 -0.94
C LEU A 148 18.89 -28.25 0.09
N SER A 149 20.14 -28.40 -0.32
CA SER A 149 21.30 -28.39 0.58
C SER A 149 21.42 -27.02 1.29
N THR A 150 22.27 -26.91 2.31
CA THR A 150 22.50 -25.65 3.01
C THR A 150 23.01 -24.55 2.07
N ASP A 151 23.98 -24.86 1.22
CA ASP A 151 24.56 -23.89 0.29
C ASP A 151 23.55 -23.48 -0.79
N GLU A 152 22.73 -24.42 -1.28
CA GLU A 152 21.65 -24.12 -2.23
C GLU A 152 20.57 -23.25 -1.58
N LEU A 153 20.22 -23.49 -0.31
CA LEU A 153 19.26 -22.66 0.41
C LEU A 153 19.80 -21.22 0.59
N VAL A 154 21.07 -21.05 0.99
CA VAL A 154 21.72 -19.72 1.06
C VAL A 154 21.67 -19.01 -0.29
N ALA A 155 22.01 -19.73 -1.37
CA ALA A 155 21.94 -19.19 -2.73
C ALA A 155 20.51 -18.84 -3.13
N HIS A 156 19.52 -19.64 -2.72
CA HIS A 156 18.10 -19.38 -2.99
C HIS A 156 17.62 -18.14 -2.23
N VAL A 157 17.92 -18.00 -0.94
CA VAL A 157 17.59 -16.78 -0.15
C VAL A 157 18.16 -15.54 -0.82
N ARG A 158 19.42 -15.59 -1.27
CA ARG A 158 20.04 -14.46 -1.98
C ARG A 158 19.30 -14.11 -3.27
N ARG A 159 19.00 -15.11 -4.12
CA ARG A 159 18.21 -14.87 -5.35
C ARG A 159 16.83 -14.30 -5.07
N THR A 160 16.15 -14.79 -4.02
CA THR A 160 14.83 -14.30 -3.63
C THR A 160 14.90 -12.87 -3.12
N LEU A 161 15.96 -12.51 -2.37
CA LEU A 161 16.18 -11.15 -1.91
C LEU A 161 16.46 -10.18 -3.08
N GLU A 162 17.30 -10.57 -4.03
CA GLU A 162 17.58 -9.79 -5.25
C GLU A 162 16.32 -9.60 -6.10
N HIS A 163 15.51 -10.65 -6.21
CA HIS A 163 14.22 -10.59 -6.88
C HIS A 163 13.26 -9.63 -6.15
N SER A 164 13.12 -9.75 -4.83
CA SER A 164 12.26 -8.87 -4.03
C SER A 164 12.69 -7.40 -4.15
N LEU A 165 14.00 -7.14 -4.17
CA LEU A 165 14.54 -5.81 -4.39
C LEU A 165 14.20 -5.27 -5.78
N THR A 166 14.31 -6.10 -6.82
CA THR A 166 13.96 -5.75 -8.21
C THR A 166 12.45 -5.43 -8.33
N MET A 167 11.61 -6.25 -7.71
CA MET A 167 10.17 -6.05 -7.72
C MET A 167 9.76 -4.80 -6.93
N TRP A 168 10.40 -4.53 -5.80
CA TRP A 168 10.20 -3.30 -5.03
C TRP A 168 10.56 -2.04 -5.83
N GLN A 169 11.67 -2.07 -6.59
CA GLN A 169 12.04 -0.99 -7.51
C GLN A 169 10.98 -0.80 -8.60
N ALA A 170 10.49 -1.89 -9.18
CA ALA A 170 9.44 -1.86 -10.20
C ALA A 170 8.14 -1.26 -9.64
N HIS A 171 7.75 -1.62 -8.41
CA HIS A 171 6.59 -1.07 -7.72
C HIS A 171 6.61 0.46 -7.69
N PHE A 172 7.68 1.05 -7.16
CA PHE A 172 7.78 2.50 -7.02
C PHE A 172 7.96 3.23 -8.35
N ARG A 173 8.57 2.59 -9.35
CA ARG A 173 8.61 3.13 -10.70
C ARG A 173 7.20 3.18 -11.32
N LEU A 174 6.44 2.10 -11.23
CA LEU A 174 5.09 1.97 -11.77
C LEU A 174 4.11 2.93 -11.10
N HIS A 175 4.22 3.14 -9.79
CA HIS A 175 3.38 4.07 -9.04
C HIS A 175 3.40 5.51 -9.56
N LEU A 176 4.48 5.97 -10.17
CA LEU A 176 4.50 7.29 -10.78
C LEU A 176 3.66 7.37 -12.07
N HIS A 177 3.44 6.23 -12.72
CA HIS A 177 2.59 6.13 -13.91
C HIS A 177 1.10 5.99 -13.58
N ASP A 178 0.73 5.49 -12.40
CA ASP A 178 -0.66 5.50 -11.95
C ASP A 178 -1.05 6.83 -11.26
N LEU A 179 -0.17 7.42 -10.47
CA LEU A 179 -0.43 8.70 -9.77
C LEU A 179 -0.54 9.88 -10.75
N GLY A 180 0.22 9.87 -11.84
CA GLY A 180 0.23 10.94 -12.83
C GLY A 180 -1.15 11.24 -13.42
N PRO A 181 -1.81 10.28 -14.08
CA PRO A 181 -3.16 10.46 -14.65
C PRO A 181 -4.22 10.89 -13.63
N ILE A 182 -4.22 10.26 -12.44
CA ILE A 182 -5.16 10.61 -11.37
C ILE A 182 -4.94 12.06 -10.93
N GLY A 183 -3.68 12.45 -10.73
CA GLY A 183 -3.32 13.79 -10.31
C GLY A 183 -3.64 14.85 -11.37
N LEU A 184 -3.45 14.55 -12.65
CA LEU A 184 -3.82 15.45 -13.75
C LEU A 184 -5.33 15.67 -13.83
N LEU A 185 -6.15 14.64 -13.56
CA LEU A 185 -7.60 14.79 -13.45
C LEU A 185 -7.97 15.73 -12.29
N LEU A 186 -7.37 15.53 -11.12
CA LEU A 186 -7.62 16.38 -9.94
C LEU A 186 -7.14 17.82 -10.16
N ASP A 187 -6.01 18.00 -10.85
CA ASP A 187 -5.49 19.33 -11.20
C ASP A 187 -6.40 20.06 -12.19
N GLY A 188 -6.88 19.37 -13.22
CA GLY A 188 -7.86 19.88 -14.16
C GLY A 188 -9.16 20.27 -13.45
N ALA A 189 -9.71 19.37 -12.63
CA ALA A 189 -10.92 19.60 -11.85
C ALA A 189 -10.83 20.87 -10.98
N ALA A 190 -9.73 21.03 -10.25
CA ALA A 190 -9.50 22.23 -9.46
C ALA A 190 -9.42 23.51 -10.34
N GLY A 191 -8.79 23.42 -11.51
CA GLY A 191 -8.75 24.51 -12.49
C GLY A 191 -10.13 24.92 -13.03
N TRP A 192 -11.08 23.98 -13.04
CA TRP A 192 -12.48 24.22 -13.45
C TRP A 192 -13.40 24.54 -12.26
N GLY A 193 -12.88 24.66 -11.04
CA GLY A 193 -13.65 24.97 -9.83
C GLY A 193 -14.44 23.78 -9.27
N LEU A 194 -14.04 22.54 -9.61
CA LEU A 194 -14.65 21.32 -9.10
C LEU A 194 -13.84 20.80 -7.89
N PRO A 195 -14.50 20.54 -6.75
CA PRO A 195 -13.84 19.91 -5.61
C PRO A 195 -13.42 18.46 -5.91
N ALA A 196 -12.33 18.01 -5.32
CA ALA A 196 -11.85 16.63 -5.44
C ALA A 196 -12.92 15.61 -4.99
N ALA A 197 -13.72 15.94 -3.98
CA ALA A 197 -14.81 15.12 -3.46
C ALA A 197 -15.88 14.79 -4.52
N ASP A 198 -16.07 15.63 -5.56
CA ASP A 198 -17.00 15.36 -6.64
C ASP A 198 -16.39 14.45 -7.73
N VAL A 199 -15.06 14.48 -7.88
CA VAL A 199 -14.36 13.84 -8.99
C VAL A 199 -13.80 12.46 -8.60
N ILE A 200 -13.29 12.31 -7.38
CA ILE A 200 -12.74 11.04 -6.90
C ILE A 200 -13.75 9.88 -6.99
N PRO A 201 -15.05 10.06 -6.64
CA PRO A 201 -16.04 8.99 -6.80
C PRO A 201 -16.27 8.53 -8.26
N LEU A 202 -15.80 9.29 -9.25
CA LEU A 202 -15.88 8.88 -10.67
C LEU A 202 -14.85 7.79 -11.02
N LEU A 203 -13.92 7.48 -10.13
CA LEU A 203 -12.94 6.42 -10.28
C LEU A 203 -13.43 5.06 -9.74
N GLU A 204 -14.61 5.01 -9.13
CA GLU A 204 -15.20 3.77 -8.61
C GLU A 204 -15.34 2.70 -9.70
N GLY A 205 -15.11 1.42 -9.35
CA GLY A 205 -15.25 0.28 -10.24
C GLY A 205 -14.31 0.29 -11.45
N ALA A 206 -13.18 1.03 -11.37
CA ALA A 206 -12.25 1.16 -12.47
C ALA A 206 -11.11 0.13 -12.46
N SER A 207 -11.09 -0.81 -11.48
CA SER A 207 -10.07 -1.85 -11.34
C SER A 207 -10.61 -3.24 -11.68
N PRO A 208 -10.45 -3.73 -12.94
CA PRO A 208 -10.85 -5.08 -13.35
C PRO A 208 -10.14 -6.19 -12.58
N SER A 209 -8.88 -6.00 -12.15
CA SER A 209 -8.09 -7.01 -11.43
C SER A 209 -8.67 -7.34 -10.06
N THR A 210 -9.16 -6.34 -9.32
CA THR A 210 -9.88 -6.53 -8.06
C THR A 210 -11.14 -7.37 -8.27
N ALA A 211 -11.95 -7.01 -9.28
CA ALA A 211 -13.16 -7.75 -9.63
C ALA A 211 -12.88 -9.19 -10.10
N GLU A 212 -11.72 -9.48 -10.69
CA GLU A 212 -11.33 -10.83 -11.11
C GLU A 212 -11.12 -11.76 -9.91
N ALA A 213 -10.39 -11.29 -8.90
CA ALA A 213 -10.16 -12.05 -7.67
C ALA A 213 -11.49 -12.38 -6.97
N GLU A 214 -12.38 -11.41 -6.82
CA GLU A 214 -13.70 -11.60 -6.23
C GLU A 214 -14.56 -12.60 -7.01
N ARG A 215 -14.50 -12.59 -8.34
CA ARG A 215 -15.23 -13.55 -9.19
C ARG A 215 -14.78 -14.98 -8.95
N VAL A 216 -13.47 -15.22 -8.72
CA VAL A 216 -12.96 -16.56 -8.40
C VAL A 216 -13.50 -17.04 -7.05
N LEU A 217 -13.41 -16.21 -6.02
CA LEU A 217 -13.90 -16.53 -4.68
C LEU A 217 -15.41 -16.84 -4.70
N ARG A 218 -16.17 -16.05 -5.44
CA ARG A 218 -17.60 -16.26 -5.62
C ARG A 218 -17.95 -17.58 -6.32
N ARG A 219 -17.24 -17.94 -7.40
CA ARG A 219 -17.42 -19.24 -8.08
C ARG A 219 -17.18 -20.41 -7.14
N ILE A 220 -16.14 -20.34 -6.30
CA ILE A 220 -15.85 -21.35 -5.29
C ILE A 220 -17.04 -21.46 -4.34
N ARG A 221 -17.54 -20.34 -3.82
CA ARG A 221 -18.68 -20.32 -2.93
C ARG A 221 -19.94 -20.89 -3.56
N GLU A 222 -20.31 -20.47 -4.77
CA GLU A 222 -21.46 -20.96 -5.51
C GLU A 222 -21.39 -22.49 -5.73
N ALA A 223 -20.19 -23.00 -6.04
CA ALA A 223 -19.95 -24.43 -6.17
C ALA A 223 -20.13 -25.19 -4.84
N VAL A 224 -19.77 -24.59 -3.71
CA VAL A 224 -20.03 -25.13 -2.36
C VAL A 224 -21.53 -25.13 -2.05
N GLU A 225 -22.22 -24.02 -2.26
CA GLU A 225 -23.66 -23.88 -2.00
C GLU A 225 -24.49 -24.90 -2.81
N ALA A 226 -24.09 -25.16 -4.06
CA ALA A 226 -24.75 -26.15 -4.90
C ALA A 226 -24.71 -27.59 -4.33
N THR A 227 -23.77 -27.88 -3.44
CA THR A 227 -23.67 -29.19 -2.75
C THR A 227 -24.41 -29.24 -1.42
N GLY A 228 -24.78 -28.08 -0.86
CA GLY A 228 -25.33 -27.96 0.49
C GLY A 228 -24.29 -28.16 1.60
N ALA A 229 -23.00 -28.19 1.27
CA ALA A 229 -21.92 -28.35 2.25
C ALA A 229 -21.69 -27.07 3.06
N THR A 230 -21.23 -27.23 4.29
CA THR A 230 -20.84 -26.13 5.20
C THR A 230 -19.44 -26.40 5.74
N PRO A 231 -18.37 -26.19 4.92
CA PRO A 231 -17.02 -26.47 5.34
C PRO A 231 -16.60 -25.53 6.48
N ALA A 232 -15.95 -26.09 7.50
CA ALA A 232 -15.40 -25.35 8.64
C ALA A 232 -13.89 -25.11 8.50
N THR A 233 -13.22 -25.76 7.56
CA THR A 233 -11.80 -25.63 7.28
C THR A 233 -11.52 -25.56 5.78
N ILE A 234 -10.34 -25.06 5.40
CA ILE A 234 -9.90 -25.04 3.99
C ILE A 234 -9.75 -26.46 3.42
N ASP A 235 -9.36 -27.43 4.23
CA ASP A 235 -9.25 -28.83 3.77
C ASP A 235 -10.64 -29.44 3.53
N GLU A 236 -11.62 -29.16 4.38
CA GLU A 236 -13.01 -29.54 4.13
C GLU A 236 -13.57 -28.85 2.89
N LEU A 237 -13.27 -27.54 2.72
CA LEU A 237 -13.65 -26.81 1.51
C LEU A 237 -13.08 -27.46 0.25
N ARG A 238 -11.80 -27.82 0.24
CA ARG A 238 -11.15 -28.51 -0.87
C ARG A 238 -11.81 -29.87 -1.16
N ALA A 239 -12.27 -30.58 -0.13
CA ALA A 239 -12.91 -31.87 -0.25
C ALA A 239 -14.37 -31.84 -0.76
N VAL A 240 -15.01 -30.65 -0.82
CA VAL A 240 -16.42 -30.52 -1.25
C VAL A 240 -16.65 -31.06 -2.66
N SER A 241 -15.78 -30.70 -3.62
CA SER A 241 -15.86 -31.22 -5.00
C SER A 241 -14.55 -30.99 -5.76
N PRO A 242 -14.29 -31.74 -6.86
CA PRO A 242 -13.13 -31.52 -7.72
C PRO A 242 -13.07 -30.09 -8.32
N VAL A 243 -14.21 -29.48 -8.58
CA VAL A 243 -14.30 -28.10 -9.11
C VAL A 243 -13.81 -27.10 -8.06
N VAL A 244 -14.32 -27.23 -6.82
CA VAL A 244 -13.88 -26.40 -5.69
C VAL A 244 -12.38 -26.55 -5.45
N ALA A 245 -11.86 -27.80 -5.44
CA ALA A 245 -10.43 -28.05 -5.28
C ALA A 245 -9.60 -27.38 -6.37
N THR A 246 -10.00 -27.51 -7.63
CA THR A 246 -9.27 -26.92 -8.78
C THR A 246 -9.24 -25.40 -8.71
N ASP A 247 -10.38 -24.75 -8.47
CA ASP A 247 -10.46 -23.28 -8.41
C ASP A 247 -9.72 -22.73 -7.18
N LEU A 248 -9.82 -23.42 -6.02
CA LEU A 248 -9.09 -23.05 -4.80
C LEU A 248 -7.57 -23.18 -4.98
N ASP A 249 -7.10 -24.28 -5.56
CA ASP A 249 -5.67 -24.52 -5.79
C ASP A 249 -5.10 -23.52 -6.81
N ALA A 250 -5.86 -23.20 -7.86
CA ALA A 250 -5.47 -22.18 -8.83
C ALA A 250 -5.41 -20.78 -8.18
N PHE A 251 -6.36 -20.44 -7.32
CA PHE A 251 -6.37 -19.19 -6.57
C PHE A 251 -5.17 -19.12 -5.60
N LEU A 252 -4.95 -20.17 -4.81
CA LEU A 252 -3.84 -20.24 -3.87
C LEU A 252 -2.46 -20.24 -4.56
N ARG A 253 -2.36 -20.80 -5.77
CA ARG A 253 -1.12 -20.75 -6.54
C ARG A 253 -0.68 -19.31 -6.83
N LEU A 254 -1.62 -18.43 -7.16
CA LEU A 254 -1.33 -17.03 -7.51
C LEU A 254 -1.39 -16.06 -6.31
N ARG A 255 -2.19 -16.39 -5.30
CA ARG A 255 -2.47 -15.48 -4.18
C ARG A 255 -2.04 -16.03 -2.81
N GLY A 256 -1.81 -17.32 -2.68
CA GLY A 256 -1.51 -17.96 -1.39
C GLY A 256 -0.22 -17.48 -0.73
N ARG A 257 0.72 -16.93 -1.50
CA ARG A 257 2.01 -16.43 -0.98
C ARG A 257 2.06 -14.92 -0.80
N LEU A 258 0.98 -14.21 -1.06
CA LEU A 258 0.91 -12.78 -0.77
C LEU A 258 0.91 -12.57 0.75
N ILE A 259 1.72 -11.63 1.22
CA ILE A 259 1.62 -11.13 2.59
C ILE A 259 0.30 -10.37 2.73
N VAL A 260 -0.50 -10.73 3.74
CA VAL A 260 -1.84 -10.17 3.94
C VAL A 260 -2.02 -9.40 5.25
N SER A 261 -0.95 -9.14 5.99
CA SER A 261 -1.06 -8.47 7.29
C SER A 261 -0.32 -7.14 7.38
N ARG A 262 0.84 -7.02 6.74
CA ARG A 262 1.64 -5.78 6.72
C ARG A 262 2.69 -5.85 5.62
N TYR A 263 3.30 -4.70 5.27
CA TYR A 263 4.40 -4.64 4.30
C TYR A 263 5.76 -5.00 4.91
N ASP A 264 5.80 -6.14 5.63
CA ASP A 264 7.01 -6.69 6.22
C ASP A 264 6.99 -8.24 6.10
N ILE A 265 8.16 -8.85 6.04
CA ILE A 265 8.31 -10.31 5.92
C ILE A 265 7.84 -11.08 7.16
N ASP A 266 7.61 -10.42 8.29
CA ASP A 266 7.04 -11.04 9.49
C ASP A 266 5.50 -11.12 9.44
N GLY A 267 4.85 -10.50 8.43
CA GLY A 267 3.44 -10.67 8.16
C GLY A 267 3.11 -12.07 7.62
N LEU A 268 1.91 -12.57 7.93
CA LEU A 268 1.43 -13.86 7.43
C LEU A 268 1.14 -13.79 5.93
N THR A 269 1.40 -14.88 5.22
CA THR A 269 0.86 -15.08 3.87
C THR A 269 -0.59 -15.54 3.92
N LEU A 270 -1.34 -15.36 2.84
CA LEU A 270 -2.73 -15.81 2.76
C LEU A 270 -2.89 -17.31 3.05
N ALA A 271 -1.95 -18.13 2.61
CA ALA A 271 -1.96 -19.57 2.89
C ALA A 271 -1.68 -19.92 4.37
N GLU A 272 -1.05 -19.02 5.12
CA GLU A 272 -0.83 -19.16 6.57
C GLU A 272 -2.04 -18.64 7.40
N ALA A 273 -3.05 -18.06 6.74
CA ALA A 273 -4.28 -17.56 7.35
C ALA A 273 -5.53 -18.28 6.80
N PRO A 274 -5.67 -19.60 6.98
CA PRO A 274 -6.73 -20.41 6.35
C PRO A 274 -8.14 -19.99 6.78
N ASP A 275 -8.34 -19.60 8.03
CA ASP A 275 -9.65 -19.17 8.53
C ASP A 275 -10.10 -17.87 7.86
N VAL A 276 -9.16 -16.95 7.63
CA VAL A 276 -9.38 -15.70 6.90
C VAL A 276 -9.84 -16.00 5.48
N LEU A 277 -9.12 -16.85 4.77
CA LEU A 277 -9.46 -17.24 3.41
C LEU A 277 -10.83 -17.91 3.35
N LEU A 278 -11.13 -18.84 4.26
CA LEU A 278 -12.42 -19.53 4.31
C LEU A 278 -13.56 -18.53 4.51
N ASN A 279 -13.44 -17.65 5.51
CA ASN A 279 -14.46 -16.65 5.80
C ASN A 279 -14.69 -15.72 4.61
N THR A 280 -13.62 -15.31 3.91
CA THR A 280 -13.74 -14.47 2.71
C THR A 280 -14.47 -15.19 1.59
N ILE A 281 -14.13 -16.45 1.31
CA ILE A 281 -14.82 -17.26 0.31
C ILE A 281 -16.29 -17.38 0.67
N MET A 282 -16.61 -17.73 1.92
CA MET A 282 -17.99 -17.96 2.35
C MET A 282 -18.81 -16.66 2.45
N SER A 283 -18.17 -15.51 2.51
CA SER A 283 -18.81 -14.18 2.52
C SER A 283 -18.96 -13.57 1.12
N ALA A 284 -18.26 -14.10 0.10
CA ALA A 284 -18.26 -13.56 -1.26
C ALA A 284 -19.64 -13.71 -1.92
N ARG A 285 -20.45 -12.64 -1.98
CA ARG A 285 -21.80 -12.65 -2.57
C ARG A 285 -21.89 -11.74 -3.78
N GLU A 286 -22.63 -12.19 -4.80
CA GLU A 286 -23.04 -11.31 -5.88
C GLU A 286 -24.34 -10.58 -5.48
N ASP A 287 -24.30 -9.26 -5.60
CA ASP A 287 -25.50 -8.46 -5.75
C ASP A 287 -25.47 -7.78 -7.13
N SER A 288 -25.85 -8.55 -8.15
CA SER A 288 -25.87 -8.04 -9.54
C SER A 288 -26.81 -6.84 -9.69
N ALA A 289 -27.89 -6.80 -8.90
CA ALA A 289 -28.80 -5.67 -8.88
C ALA A 289 -28.14 -4.43 -8.27
N ARG A 290 -27.32 -4.61 -7.21
CA ARG A 290 -26.52 -3.54 -6.62
C ARG A 290 -25.45 -3.06 -7.59
N ALA A 291 -24.70 -3.97 -8.23
CA ALA A 291 -23.68 -3.63 -9.22
C ALA A 291 -24.27 -2.82 -10.40
N ALA A 292 -25.42 -3.23 -10.91
CA ALA A 292 -26.13 -2.50 -11.97
C ALA A 292 -26.54 -1.09 -11.52
N ARG A 293 -27.14 -0.96 -10.32
CA ARG A 293 -27.49 0.35 -9.74
C ARG A 293 -26.28 1.23 -9.52
N ALA A 294 -25.15 0.67 -9.04
CA ALA A 294 -23.91 1.40 -8.85
C ALA A 294 -23.34 1.93 -10.18
N ALA A 295 -23.38 1.13 -11.25
CA ALA A 295 -22.93 1.53 -12.58
C ALA A 295 -23.82 2.65 -13.17
N GLU A 296 -25.16 2.56 -13.00
CA GLU A 296 -26.08 3.60 -13.42
C GLU A 296 -25.86 4.91 -12.64
N ALA A 297 -25.72 4.81 -11.32
CA ALA A 297 -25.44 5.97 -10.45
C ALA A 297 -24.11 6.63 -10.81
N LEU A 298 -23.07 5.85 -11.12
CA LEU A 298 -21.78 6.34 -11.57
C LEU A 298 -21.89 7.09 -12.91
N ALA A 299 -22.64 6.53 -13.88
CA ALA A 299 -22.88 7.18 -15.17
C ALA A 299 -23.62 8.51 -15.01
N ALA A 300 -24.67 8.53 -14.18
CA ALA A 300 -25.42 9.75 -13.89
C ALA A 300 -24.56 10.81 -13.18
N ARG A 301 -23.75 10.40 -12.20
CA ARG A 301 -22.81 11.28 -11.50
C ARG A 301 -21.76 11.85 -12.47
N THR A 302 -21.20 11.00 -13.33
CA THR A 302 -20.22 11.44 -14.34
C THR A 302 -20.83 12.49 -15.28
N ALA A 303 -22.05 12.29 -15.76
CA ALA A 303 -22.74 13.26 -16.59
C ALA A 303 -22.96 14.60 -15.85
N ALA A 304 -23.44 14.54 -14.60
CA ALA A 304 -23.69 15.73 -13.80
C ALA A 304 -22.40 16.53 -13.50
N VAL A 305 -21.29 15.85 -13.21
CA VAL A 305 -19.99 16.53 -13.01
C VAL A 305 -19.50 17.14 -14.33
N ARG A 306 -19.62 16.40 -15.45
CA ARG A 306 -19.24 16.88 -16.78
C ARG A 306 -19.99 18.16 -17.20
N GLU A 307 -21.28 18.29 -16.85
CA GLU A 307 -22.06 19.49 -17.14
C GLU A 307 -21.52 20.73 -16.39
N ARG A 308 -20.95 20.56 -15.22
CA ARG A 308 -20.33 21.63 -14.43
C ARG A 308 -18.97 22.06 -14.98
N VAL A 309 -18.32 21.23 -15.79
CA VAL A 309 -17.07 21.58 -16.49
C VAL A 309 -17.38 22.64 -17.56
N PRO A 310 -16.60 23.74 -17.64
CA PRO A 310 -16.75 24.73 -18.70
C PRO A 310 -16.72 24.07 -20.08
N ALA A 311 -17.62 24.47 -20.98
CA ALA A 311 -17.85 23.77 -22.26
C ALA A 311 -16.57 23.57 -23.10
N ALA A 312 -15.64 24.53 -23.04
CA ALA A 312 -14.35 24.46 -23.74
C ALA A 312 -13.39 23.39 -23.19
N HIS A 313 -13.64 22.83 -21.99
CA HIS A 313 -12.79 21.85 -21.32
C HIS A 313 -13.44 20.47 -21.16
N ARG A 314 -14.63 20.24 -21.70
CA ARG A 314 -15.34 18.95 -21.54
C ARG A 314 -14.60 17.79 -22.19
N ASP A 315 -14.01 18.01 -23.35
CA ASP A 315 -13.22 16.97 -24.02
C ASP A 315 -11.92 16.65 -23.24
N GLU A 316 -11.31 17.66 -22.62
CA GLU A 316 -10.15 17.47 -21.74
C GLU A 316 -10.56 16.68 -20.48
N PHE A 317 -11.71 16.99 -19.88
CA PHE A 317 -12.25 16.24 -18.74
C PHE A 317 -12.48 14.76 -19.11
N ASP A 318 -13.15 14.48 -20.22
CA ASP A 318 -13.41 13.11 -20.67
C ASP A 318 -12.12 12.33 -20.88
N LEU A 319 -11.12 12.97 -21.46
CA LEU A 319 -9.79 12.40 -21.68
C LEU A 319 -9.07 12.08 -20.36
N LEU A 320 -9.00 13.05 -19.42
CA LEU A 320 -8.32 12.90 -18.15
C LEU A 320 -9.04 11.87 -17.26
N LEU A 321 -10.38 11.86 -17.26
CA LEU A 321 -11.15 10.86 -16.53
C LEU A 321 -10.90 9.45 -17.08
N GLY A 322 -10.88 9.30 -18.41
CA GLY A 322 -10.59 8.00 -19.04
C GLY A 322 -9.20 7.48 -18.68
N GLU A 323 -8.19 8.33 -18.66
CA GLU A 323 -6.83 7.96 -18.29
C GLU A 323 -6.69 7.65 -16.78
N ALA A 324 -7.32 8.45 -15.92
CA ALA A 324 -7.32 8.21 -14.49
C ALA A 324 -8.00 6.88 -14.14
N ARG A 325 -9.15 6.58 -14.76
CA ARG A 325 -9.82 5.28 -14.61
C ARG A 325 -8.97 4.11 -15.09
N ALA A 326 -8.28 4.27 -16.24
CA ALA A 326 -7.37 3.24 -16.75
C ALA A 326 -6.20 2.96 -15.81
N ALA A 327 -5.73 3.99 -15.10
CA ALA A 327 -4.61 3.89 -14.16
C ALA A 327 -4.97 3.19 -12.84
N MET A 328 -6.26 3.16 -12.44
CA MET A 328 -6.70 2.51 -11.19
C MET A 328 -6.35 1.03 -11.15
N ASP A 329 -6.47 0.33 -12.29
CA ASP A 329 -6.15 -1.09 -12.36
C ASP A 329 -4.65 -1.37 -12.09
N LEU A 330 -3.74 -0.58 -12.65
CA LEU A 330 -2.32 -0.70 -12.35
C LEU A 330 -2.06 -0.39 -10.87
N ARG A 331 -2.72 0.62 -10.31
CA ARG A 331 -2.58 1.02 -8.91
C ARG A 331 -2.92 -0.13 -7.97
N ASP A 332 -4.03 -0.82 -8.20
CA ASP A 332 -4.54 -1.88 -7.33
C ASP A 332 -3.82 -3.21 -7.55
N ASP A 333 -3.39 -3.50 -8.79
CA ASP A 333 -2.78 -4.77 -9.18
C ASP A 333 -1.25 -4.79 -9.03
N ASN A 334 -0.61 -3.62 -8.93
CA ASN A 334 0.84 -3.49 -8.80
C ASN A 334 1.35 -4.10 -7.47
N GLY A 335 0.73 -3.75 -6.32
CA GLY A 335 1.13 -4.22 -5.00
C GLY A 335 1.21 -5.74 -4.87
N PRO A 336 0.14 -6.48 -5.19
CA PRO A 336 0.13 -7.94 -5.16
C PRO A 336 1.31 -8.59 -5.89
N HIS A 337 1.68 -8.09 -7.06
CA HIS A 337 2.72 -8.69 -7.90
C HIS A 337 4.13 -8.27 -7.53
N THR A 338 4.32 -7.05 -7.04
CA THR A 338 5.65 -6.43 -6.88
C THR A 338 6.06 -6.21 -5.42
N LEU A 339 5.14 -6.30 -4.47
CA LEU A 339 5.40 -6.18 -3.03
C LEU A 339 5.03 -7.43 -2.26
N GLU A 340 3.73 -7.71 -2.20
CA GLU A 340 3.16 -8.71 -1.29
C GLU A 340 3.64 -10.12 -1.60
N TRP A 341 3.67 -10.51 -2.88
CA TRP A 341 4.15 -11.83 -3.29
C TRP A 341 5.66 -11.98 -3.07
N PRO A 342 6.55 -11.10 -3.57
CA PRO A 342 7.99 -11.20 -3.30
C PRO A 342 8.36 -11.20 -1.81
N LEU A 343 7.67 -10.42 -0.96
CA LEU A 343 7.86 -10.46 0.49
C LEU A 343 7.47 -11.82 1.08
N GLY A 344 6.37 -12.40 0.61
CA GLY A 344 5.96 -13.74 1.02
C GLY A 344 6.95 -14.82 0.62
N LEU A 345 7.58 -14.70 -0.55
CA LEU A 345 8.59 -15.66 -1.01
C LEU A 345 9.86 -15.60 -0.14
N ILE A 346 10.34 -14.41 0.21
CA ILE A 346 11.51 -14.29 1.10
C ILE A 346 11.18 -14.76 2.53
N ARG A 347 9.95 -14.47 3.03
CA ARG A 347 9.47 -15.03 4.29
C ARG A 347 9.58 -16.55 4.33
N LEU A 348 9.05 -17.24 3.31
CA LEU A 348 9.06 -18.71 3.26
C LEU A 348 10.48 -19.28 3.20
N ALA A 349 11.38 -18.65 2.45
CA ALA A 349 12.78 -19.04 2.39
C ALA A 349 13.47 -18.89 3.76
N LEU A 350 13.18 -17.81 4.49
CA LEU A 350 13.72 -17.58 5.84
C LEU A 350 13.08 -18.51 6.88
N LEU A 351 11.82 -18.87 6.75
CA LEU A 351 11.21 -19.87 7.63
C LEU A 351 11.86 -21.24 7.44
N GLU A 352 12.30 -21.60 6.23
CA GLU A 352 13.10 -22.82 6.03
C GLU A 352 14.50 -22.70 6.69
N VAL A 353 15.16 -21.55 6.56
CA VAL A 353 16.38 -21.26 7.33
C VAL A 353 16.11 -21.45 8.83
N GLY A 354 15.01 -20.90 9.34
CA GLY A 354 14.61 -21.01 10.73
C GLY A 354 14.39 -22.45 11.19
N ARG A 355 13.70 -23.27 10.38
CA ARG A 355 13.53 -24.72 10.68
C ARG A 355 14.88 -25.42 10.86
N ARG A 356 15.85 -25.13 9.98
CA ARG A 356 17.21 -25.70 10.10
C ARG A 356 17.97 -25.17 11.33
N LEU A 357 17.81 -23.90 11.64
CA LEU A 357 18.41 -23.33 12.86
C LEU A 357 17.81 -23.94 14.12
N VAL A 358 16.50 -24.17 14.17
CA VAL A 358 15.85 -24.87 15.30
C VAL A 358 16.36 -26.30 15.43
N ALA A 359 16.44 -27.06 14.32
CA ALA A 359 16.97 -28.41 14.31
C ALA A 359 18.43 -28.47 14.79
N ALA A 360 19.21 -27.41 14.57
CA ALA A 360 20.60 -27.26 15.04
C ALA A 360 20.72 -26.66 16.47
N GLY A 361 19.58 -26.37 17.14
CA GLY A 361 19.57 -25.73 18.48
C GLY A 361 20.02 -24.26 18.49
N ARG A 362 19.89 -23.55 17.37
CA ARG A 362 20.38 -22.18 17.13
C ARG A 362 19.27 -21.14 16.99
N ALA A 363 18.05 -21.55 16.99
CA ALA A 363 16.87 -20.71 17.14
C ALA A 363 15.84 -21.45 18.01
N HIS A 364 15.04 -20.71 18.77
CA HIS A 364 13.98 -21.32 19.57
C HIS A 364 12.73 -21.60 18.73
N ARG A 365 12.48 -20.82 17.68
CA ARG A 365 11.38 -20.96 16.74
C ARG A 365 11.85 -20.60 15.33
N ALA A 366 11.16 -21.10 14.31
CA ALA A 366 11.52 -20.84 12.92
C ALA A 366 11.41 -19.35 12.56
N GLU A 367 10.42 -18.67 13.13
CA GLU A 367 10.16 -17.23 12.90
C GLU A 367 11.30 -16.34 13.39
N HIS A 368 12.17 -16.81 14.30
CA HIS A 368 13.36 -16.07 14.73
C HIS A 368 14.34 -15.81 13.58
N ALA A 369 14.30 -16.62 12.50
CA ALA A 369 15.14 -16.36 11.32
C ALA A 369 14.70 -15.11 10.53
N LEU A 370 13.50 -14.60 10.76
CA LEU A 370 13.03 -13.34 10.16
C LEU A 370 13.77 -12.10 10.73
N GLU A 371 14.44 -12.27 11.87
CA GLU A 371 15.26 -11.23 12.51
C GLU A 371 16.71 -11.17 11.98
N LEU A 372 17.09 -12.08 11.07
CA LEU A 372 18.40 -12.07 10.45
C LEU A 372 18.56 -10.90 9.47
N ALA A 373 19.74 -10.28 9.50
CA ALA A 373 20.16 -9.38 8.43
C ALA A 373 20.52 -10.17 7.16
N PRO A 374 20.55 -9.55 5.97
CA PRO A 374 20.88 -10.23 4.72
C PRO A 374 22.22 -10.99 4.74
N ASP A 375 23.24 -10.44 5.39
CA ASP A 375 24.58 -11.01 5.51
C ASP A 375 24.71 -12.03 6.65
N GLU A 376 23.76 -12.07 7.59
CA GLU A 376 23.76 -13.02 8.69
C GLU A 376 23.22 -14.41 8.30
N VAL A 377 22.44 -14.55 7.23
CA VAL A 377 21.80 -15.82 6.85
C VAL A 377 22.83 -16.94 6.65
N ALA A 378 23.87 -16.68 5.87
CA ALA A 378 24.90 -17.67 5.59
C ALA A 378 25.71 -18.06 6.86
N VAL A 379 26.10 -17.07 7.66
CA VAL A 379 26.89 -17.32 8.88
C VAL A 379 26.03 -17.98 9.98
N ALA A 380 24.75 -17.68 10.05
CA ALA A 380 23.81 -18.36 10.96
C ALA A 380 23.72 -19.85 10.64
N LEU A 381 23.53 -20.22 9.37
CA LEU A 381 23.49 -21.62 8.93
C LEU A 381 24.86 -22.31 9.08
N ALA A 382 25.97 -21.58 8.89
CA ALA A 382 27.33 -22.09 9.12
C ALA A 382 27.71 -22.24 10.61
N GLY A 383 26.89 -21.68 11.49
CA GLY A 383 27.08 -21.88 12.91
C GLY A 383 27.85 -20.78 13.65
N THR A 384 28.08 -19.62 13.04
CA THR A 384 28.86 -18.50 13.62
C THR A 384 28.08 -17.18 13.66
N GLY A 385 26.79 -17.22 13.34
CA GLY A 385 25.89 -16.06 13.37
C GLY A 385 25.29 -15.76 14.75
N PRO A 386 24.24 -14.93 14.81
CA PRO A 386 23.54 -14.59 16.04
C PRO A 386 23.08 -15.83 16.81
N SER A 387 23.07 -15.75 18.14
CA SER A 387 22.57 -16.83 18.99
C SER A 387 21.05 -16.90 19.00
N ALA A 388 20.49 -18.02 19.46
CA ALA A 388 19.04 -18.20 19.61
C ALA A 388 18.42 -17.12 20.52
N ASP A 389 19.11 -16.78 21.62
CA ASP A 389 18.65 -15.76 22.57
C ASP A 389 18.73 -14.36 21.97
N GLU A 390 19.75 -14.07 21.17
CA GLU A 390 19.86 -12.80 20.47
C GLU A 390 18.73 -12.59 19.45
N LEU A 391 18.43 -13.62 18.63
CA LEU A 391 17.32 -13.54 17.67
C LEU A 391 15.97 -13.38 18.39
N ALA A 392 15.76 -14.09 19.49
CA ALA A 392 14.57 -13.94 20.31
C ALA A 392 14.47 -12.54 20.96
N ALA A 393 15.60 -11.96 21.37
CA ALA A 393 15.64 -10.61 21.92
C ALA A 393 15.35 -9.55 20.85
N ARG A 394 15.86 -9.71 19.62
CA ARG A 394 15.55 -8.82 18.48
C ARG A 394 14.04 -8.81 18.18
N GLN A 395 13.40 -9.99 18.15
CA GLN A 395 11.96 -10.11 17.92
C GLN A 395 11.15 -9.42 19.02
N ARG A 396 11.45 -9.70 20.30
CA ARG A 396 10.76 -9.06 21.44
C ARG A 396 10.88 -7.54 21.37
N TRP A 397 12.09 -7.03 21.17
CA TRP A 397 12.33 -5.59 21.05
C TRP A 397 11.47 -4.96 19.95
N ARG A 398 11.39 -5.58 18.75
CA ARG A 398 10.57 -5.09 17.65
C ARG A 398 9.06 -5.11 17.99
N GLN A 399 8.62 -6.06 18.81
CA GLN A 399 7.21 -6.19 19.20
C GLN A 399 6.80 -5.20 20.29
N GLU A 400 7.75 -4.76 21.11
CA GLU A 400 7.50 -3.92 22.29
C GLU A 400 7.73 -2.43 22.03
N VAL A 401 8.45 -2.06 20.97
CA VAL A 401 8.61 -0.64 20.58
C VAL A 401 7.31 -0.10 20.01
N ASP A 402 6.78 0.93 20.67
CA ASP A 402 5.56 1.60 20.24
C ASP A 402 5.87 2.73 19.26
N ILE A 403 5.15 2.75 18.14
CA ILE A 403 5.26 3.81 17.13
C ILE A 403 4.75 5.16 17.68
N ASP A 404 3.90 5.17 18.69
CA ASP A 404 3.38 6.39 19.30
C ASP A 404 4.43 7.16 20.11
N ASP A 405 5.50 6.49 20.53
CA ASP A 405 6.66 7.13 21.17
C ASP A 405 7.57 7.83 20.15
N ALA A 406 7.38 7.58 18.85
CA ALA A 406 8.23 8.11 17.80
C ALA A 406 7.85 9.56 17.43
N PRO A 407 8.84 10.47 17.32
CA PRO A 407 8.59 11.80 16.79
C PRO A 407 8.03 11.72 15.36
N ARG A 408 6.93 12.41 15.09
CA ARG A 408 6.35 12.48 13.73
C ARG A 408 7.32 13.02 12.69
N ARG A 409 8.29 13.82 13.14
CA ARG A 409 9.35 14.38 12.29
C ARG A 409 10.66 14.49 13.04
N ILE A 410 11.76 14.14 12.37
CA ILE A 410 13.13 14.30 12.87
C ILE A 410 13.98 15.08 11.86
N GLY A 411 15.04 15.73 12.34
CA GLY A 411 15.92 16.54 11.51
C GLY A 411 15.38 17.94 11.20
N THR A 412 16.01 18.62 10.23
CA THR A 412 15.71 20.03 9.89
C THR A 412 14.76 20.08 8.70
N VAL A 413 13.62 20.76 8.86
CA VAL A 413 12.65 20.95 7.78
C VAL A 413 13.26 21.79 6.67
N GLU A 414 13.21 21.27 5.46
CA GLU A 414 13.65 21.98 4.27
C GLU A 414 12.49 22.77 3.64
N PRO A 415 12.72 23.99 3.18
CA PRO A 415 11.70 24.73 2.47
C PRO A 415 11.47 24.12 1.08
N VAL A 416 10.22 23.86 0.75
CA VAL A 416 9.83 23.32 -0.57
C VAL A 416 9.74 24.47 -1.57
N PRO A 417 10.39 24.37 -2.75
CA PRO A 417 10.24 25.36 -3.80
C PRO A 417 8.77 25.50 -4.24
N PRO A 418 8.24 26.73 -4.34
CA PRO A 418 6.88 26.93 -4.81
C PRO A 418 6.76 26.49 -6.28
N LEU A 419 5.59 25.94 -6.66
CA LEU A 419 5.35 25.44 -8.02
C LEU A 419 5.63 26.49 -9.11
N GLU A 420 5.39 27.76 -8.81
CA GLU A 420 5.66 28.90 -9.70
C GLU A 420 7.15 29.13 -10.00
N ALA A 421 8.06 28.53 -9.21
CA ALA A 421 9.49 28.53 -9.49
C ALA A 421 9.88 27.52 -10.58
N LEU A 422 9.05 26.53 -10.83
CA LEU A 422 9.29 25.46 -11.78
C LEU A 422 8.83 25.84 -13.20
N PRO A 423 9.46 25.30 -14.26
CA PRO A 423 8.93 25.31 -15.61
C PRO A 423 7.52 24.68 -15.66
N ARG A 424 6.67 25.18 -16.56
CA ARG A 424 5.22 24.81 -16.61
C ARG A 424 4.97 23.31 -16.62
N GLY A 425 5.67 22.54 -17.43
CA GLY A 425 5.51 21.08 -17.48
C GLY A 425 5.87 20.40 -16.16
N MET A 426 7.01 20.77 -15.57
CA MET A 426 7.41 20.26 -14.25
C MET A 426 6.43 20.64 -13.16
N ALA A 427 5.99 21.91 -13.12
CA ALA A 427 5.02 22.39 -12.13
C ALA A 427 3.72 21.59 -12.20
N ARG A 428 3.25 21.27 -13.41
CA ARG A 428 2.02 20.49 -13.62
C ARG A 428 2.18 19.04 -13.12
N ILE A 429 3.30 18.39 -13.41
CA ILE A 429 3.58 17.01 -12.94
C ILE A 429 3.71 16.97 -11.41
N VAL A 430 4.49 17.89 -10.83
CA VAL A 430 4.66 17.95 -9.36
C VAL A 430 3.34 18.27 -8.68
N GLY A 431 2.58 19.23 -9.20
CA GLY A 431 1.28 19.62 -8.67
C GLY A 431 0.28 18.46 -8.73
N ALA A 432 0.27 17.70 -9.82
CA ALA A 432 -0.58 16.52 -9.96
C ALA A 432 -0.27 15.47 -8.87
N VAL A 433 1.01 15.12 -8.68
CA VAL A 433 1.42 14.16 -7.64
C VAL A 433 1.09 14.69 -6.24
N GLN A 434 1.37 15.96 -5.95
CA GLN A 434 1.06 16.57 -4.65
C GLN A 434 -0.44 16.51 -4.33
N ARG A 435 -1.32 16.73 -5.32
CA ARG A 435 -2.77 16.60 -5.12
C ARG A 435 -3.20 15.18 -4.75
N VAL A 436 -2.66 14.17 -5.44
CA VAL A 436 -2.96 12.77 -5.10
C VAL A 436 -2.49 12.44 -3.69
N MET A 437 -1.26 12.85 -3.33
CA MET A 437 -0.72 12.62 -1.98
C MET A 437 -1.55 13.31 -0.90
N ALA A 438 -2.02 14.53 -1.16
CA ALA A 438 -2.90 15.26 -0.25
C ALA A 438 -4.28 14.60 -0.09
N GLU A 439 -4.87 14.09 -1.18
CA GLU A 439 -6.16 13.37 -1.13
C GLU A 439 -6.03 11.95 -0.60
N ALA A 440 -4.83 11.36 -0.63
CA ALA A 440 -4.52 10.10 0.04
C ALA A 440 -4.23 10.27 1.55
N GLY A 441 -4.04 11.51 2.03
CA GLY A 441 -3.63 11.79 3.42
C GLY A 441 -2.16 11.50 3.69
N LEU A 442 -1.33 11.54 2.65
CA LEU A 442 0.11 11.23 2.71
C LEU A 442 0.99 12.49 2.66
N ASP A 443 0.40 13.68 2.74
CA ASP A 443 1.12 14.98 2.78
C ASP A 443 1.65 15.36 4.17
N GLY A 444 1.35 14.55 5.19
CA GLY A 444 1.76 14.77 6.58
C GLY A 444 0.98 15.88 7.29
N GLU A 445 -0.08 16.42 6.67
CA GLU A 445 -0.95 17.42 7.28
C GLU A 445 -2.22 16.76 7.85
N MET A 446 -2.49 17.00 9.13
CA MET A 446 -3.79 16.64 9.72
C MET A 446 -4.80 17.73 9.38
N LYS A 447 -5.78 17.38 8.54
CA LYS A 447 -6.83 18.31 8.08
C LYS A 447 -8.05 18.35 9.03
N THR A 448 -8.10 17.45 9.98
CA THR A 448 -9.23 17.20 10.89
C THR A 448 -8.73 17.01 12.32
N THR A 449 -9.65 17.04 13.29
CA THR A 449 -9.36 16.84 14.72
C THR A 449 -10.40 15.92 15.35
N GLY A 450 -10.00 15.20 16.40
CA GLY A 450 -10.90 14.31 17.14
C GLY A 450 -11.52 13.24 16.25
N LEU A 451 -12.81 13.05 16.32
CA LEU A 451 -13.58 12.05 15.58
C LEU A 451 -14.18 12.58 14.27
N ALA A 452 -13.62 13.65 13.70
CA ALA A 452 -13.98 14.17 12.40
C ALA A 452 -12.95 13.73 11.34
N GLY A 453 -13.42 13.42 10.12
CA GLY A 453 -12.60 12.95 9.00
C GLY A 453 -13.29 13.16 7.67
N VAL A 454 -12.78 12.50 6.63
CA VAL A 454 -13.40 12.47 5.30
C VAL A 454 -14.44 11.35 5.27
N GLY A 455 -15.71 11.71 5.06
CA GLY A 455 -16.81 10.75 5.01
C GLY A 455 -16.94 10.09 3.63
N ILE A 456 -17.21 8.79 3.62
CA ILE A 456 -17.43 7.94 2.45
C ILE A 456 -18.75 7.21 2.63
N GLY A 457 -19.68 7.42 1.70
CA GLY A 457 -21.03 6.86 1.74
C GLY A 457 -22.11 7.91 1.94
N GLN A 458 -23.38 7.47 1.96
CA GLN A 458 -24.54 8.36 2.03
C GLN A 458 -25.48 8.09 3.22
N HIS A 459 -25.24 7.01 3.96
CA HIS A 459 -26.09 6.58 5.07
C HIS A 459 -25.26 6.34 6.31
N SER A 460 -25.73 6.84 7.44
CA SER A 460 -25.13 6.57 8.73
C SER A 460 -25.26 5.09 9.09
N TYR A 461 -24.28 4.59 9.82
CA TYR A 461 -24.25 3.22 10.32
C TYR A 461 -24.00 3.20 11.83
N ARG A 462 -24.66 2.29 12.52
CA ARG A 462 -24.47 2.09 13.95
C ARG A 462 -24.08 0.64 14.23
N GLY A 463 -22.97 0.44 14.94
CA GLY A 463 -22.45 -0.89 15.27
C GLY A 463 -21.45 -0.85 16.41
N THR A 464 -20.94 -2.03 16.78
CA THR A 464 -19.93 -2.19 17.82
C THR A 464 -18.54 -1.86 17.25
N ALA A 465 -17.80 -0.98 17.88
CA ALA A 465 -16.43 -0.64 17.48
C ALA A 465 -15.47 -1.77 17.85
N ARG A 466 -14.63 -2.16 16.91
CA ARG A 466 -13.51 -3.08 17.13
C ARG A 466 -12.20 -2.39 16.75
N LEU A 467 -11.39 -2.15 17.77
CA LEU A 467 -10.09 -1.51 17.62
C LEU A 467 -9.05 -2.57 17.26
N ALA A 468 -8.35 -2.38 16.15
CA ALA A 468 -7.28 -3.29 15.74
C ALA A 468 -6.07 -2.53 15.23
N GLY A 469 -4.88 -3.00 15.60
CA GLY A 469 -3.61 -2.47 15.09
C GLY A 469 -3.19 -3.08 13.76
N ASN A 470 -3.73 -4.26 13.43
CA ASN A 470 -3.39 -5.05 12.25
C ASN A 470 -4.57 -5.95 11.82
N PRO A 471 -4.54 -6.55 10.63
CA PRO A 471 -5.61 -7.42 10.14
C PRO A 471 -5.84 -8.69 10.97
N GLU A 472 -4.80 -9.27 11.55
CA GLU A 472 -4.91 -10.47 12.38
C GLU A 472 -5.73 -10.19 13.64
N ASP A 473 -5.42 -9.07 14.32
CA ASP A 473 -6.17 -8.63 15.51
C ASP A 473 -7.63 -8.35 15.15
N ALA A 474 -7.85 -7.69 14.00
CA ALA A 474 -9.19 -7.39 13.52
C ALA A 474 -9.98 -8.67 13.24
N LEU A 475 -9.39 -9.65 12.57
CA LEU A 475 -10.05 -10.93 12.26
C LEU A 475 -10.36 -11.77 13.49
N ALA A 476 -9.51 -11.69 14.52
CA ALA A 476 -9.72 -12.43 15.77
C ALA A 476 -10.89 -11.86 16.61
N GLN A 477 -11.25 -10.59 16.39
CA GLN A 477 -12.19 -9.87 17.26
C GLN A 477 -13.49 -9.47 16.56
N MET A 478 -13.49 -9.31 15.23
CA MET A 478 -14.64 -8.80 14.48
C MET A 478 -15.71 -9.86 14.24
N GLU A 479 -16.95 -9.43 14.44
CA GLU A 479 -18.14 -10.12 13.96
C GLU A 479 -18.72 -9.39 12.73
N PRO A 480 -19.47 -10.10 11.86
CA PRO A 480 -20.14 -9.45 10.72
C PRO A 480 -21.04 -8.30 11.16
N GLY A 481 -20.79 -7.11 10.62
CA GLY A 481 -21.53 -5.89 10.96
C GLY A 481 -20.87 -5.01 12.03
N ASP A 482 -19.74 -5.40 12.59
CA ASP A 482 -18.98 -4.52 13.49
C ASP A 482 -18.37 -3.31 12.73
N VAL A 483 -18.04 -2.27 13.47
CA VAL A 483 -17.34 -1.08 12.97
C VAL A 483 -15.84 -1.28 13.17
N LEU A 484 -15.10 -1.42 12.09
CA LEU A 484 -13.64 -1.53 12.14
C LEU A 484 -13.01 -0.17 12.45
N VAL A 485 -12.23 -0.09 13.52
CA VAL A 485 -11.48 1.11 13.93
C VAL A 485 -9.99 0.80 13.91
N VAL A 486 -9.24 1.43 12.99
CA VAL A 486 -7.82 1.12 12.76
C VAL A 486 -6.99 2.39 12.54
N PRO A 487 -5.66 2.34 12.71
CA PRO A 487 -4.78 3.46 12.34
C PRO A 487 -4.95 3.86 10.87
N CYS A 488 -4.81 2.89 9.98
CA CYS A 488 -5.04 2.98 8.53
C CYS A 488 -5.33 1.59 7.99
N THR A 489 -5.77 1.47 6.73
CA THR A 489 -5.87 0.18 6.06
C THR A 489 -4.85 0.07 4.92
N THR A 490 -4.39 -1.13 4.70
CA THR A 490 -3.57 -1.57 3.57
C THR A 490 -4.32 -2.67 2.83
N PRO A 491 -3.89 -3.13 1.65
CA PRO A 491 -4.48 -4.29 0.97
C PRO A 491 -4.63 -5.54 1.85
N ALA A 492 -3.81 -5.65 2.89
CA ALA A 492 -3.92 -6.70 3.90
C ALA A 492 -5.28 -6.73 4.62
N PHE A 493 -5.93 -5.58 4.76
CA PHE A 493 -7.27 -5.48 5.38
C PHE A 493 -8.41 -5.89 4.44
N ASN A 494 -8.19 -6.14 3.15
CA ASN A 494 -9.25 -6.43 2.20
C ASN A 494 -10.20 -7.54 2.69
N MET A 495 -9.66 -8.54 3.35
CA MET A 495 -10.41 -9.66 3.91
C MET A 495 -11.28 -9.23 5.09
N VAL A 496 -10.72 -8.43 6.00
CA VAL A 496 -11.43 -7.90 7.18
C VAL A 496 -12.57 -6.98 6.78
N LEU A 497 -12.32 -6.15 5.77
CA LEU A 497 -13.29 -5.15 5.32
C LEU A 497 -14.59 -5.76 4.80
N THR A 498 -14.57 -7.02 4.34
CA THR A 498 -15.79 -7.74 3.95
C THR A 498 -16.73 -8.08 5.12
N LEU A 499 -16.21 -8.07 6.35
CA LEU A 499 -16.98 -8.30 7.58
C LEU A 499 -17.51 -6.98 8.18
N ALA A 500 -16.87 -5.86 7.86
CA ALA A 500 -17.18 -4.58 8.47
C ALA A 500 -18.55 -4.02 8.01
N GLY A 501 -19.34 -3.54 8.96
CA GLY A 501 -20.54 -2.75 8.67
C GLY A 501 -20.22 -1.28 8.41
N ALA A 502 -19.12 -0.77 9.00
CA ALA A 502 -18.55 0.55 8.73
C ALA A 502 -17.04 0.55 9.02
N ILE A 503 -16.34 1.57 8.53
CA ILE A 503 -14.88 1.73 8.69
C ILE A 503 -14.57 3.09 9.28
N VAL A 504 -13.67 3.12 10.26
CA VAL A 504 -13.09 4.36 10.81
C VAL A 504 -11.58 4.22 10.81
N THR A 505 -10.87 5.20 10.20
CA THR A 505 -9.41 5.22 10.26
C THR A 505 -8.89 6.51 10.88
N ALA A 506 -7.83 6.39 11.68
CA ALA A 506 -7.18 7.56 12.26
C ALA A 506 -6.43 8.39 11.21
N GLU A 507 -5.85 7.73 10.21
CA GLU A 507 -5.09 8.34 9.11
C GLU A 507 -5.74 8.02 7.76
N GLY A 508 -5.40 8.82 6.74
CA GLY A 508 -5.88 8.63 5.38
C GLY A 508 -6.76 9.78 4.88
N GLY A 509 -7.10 9.73 3.60
CA GLY A 509 -7.92 10.72 2.91
C GLY A 509 -8.84 10.07 1.88
N ALA A 510 -9.44 10.88 1.01
CA ALA A 510 -10.42 10.43 0.03
C ALA A 510 -9.90 9.40 -0.99
N LEU A 511 -8.59 9.35 -1.21
CA LEU A 511 -7.90 8.36 -2.06
C LEU A 511 -7.11 7.31 -1.25
N SER A 512 -7.27 7.25 0.08
CA SER A 512 -6.68 6.19 0.89
C SER A 512 -7.29 4.83 0.54
N HIS A 513 -6.57 3.75 0.85
CA HIS A 513 -7.03 2.38 0.64
C HIS A 513 -8.41 2.13 1.30
N ALA A 514 -8.60 2.56 2.56
CA ALA A 514 -9.88 2.45 3.24
C ALA A 514 -11.01 3.14 2.47
N ALA A 515 -10.75 4.36 1.97
CA ALA A 515 -11.76 5.14 1.25
C ALA A 515 -12.14 4.52 -0.10
N VAL A 516 -11.16 3.98 -0.83
CA VAL A 516 -11.38 3.29 -2.11
C VAL A 516 -12.23 2.06 -1.89
N LEU A 517 -11.84 1.17 -0.97
CA LEU A 517 -12.59 -0.06 -0.70
C LEU A 517 -13.97 0.20 -0.07
N ALA A 518 -14.09 1.18 0.83
CA ALA A 518 -15.39 1.54 1.37
C ALA A 518 -16.40 1.90 0.26
N ARG A 519 -15.94 2.61 -0.78
CA ARG A 519 -16.78 2.92 -1.97
C ARG A 519 -17.12 1.66 -2.75
N GLU A 520 -16.14 0.82 -3.06
CA GLU A 520 -16.34 -0.40 -3.83
C GLU A 520 -17.27 -1.38 -3.12
N LEU A 521 -17.07 -1.60 -1.83
CA LEU A 521 -17.91 -2.46 -1.01
C LEU A 521 -19.22 -1.79 -0.61
N GLY A 522 -19.36 -0.45 -0.80
CA GLY A 522 -20.50 0.38 -0.37
C GLY A 522 -20.70 0.38 1.12
N ILE A 523 -19.63 0.35 1.87
CA ILE A 523 -19.59 0.41 3.33
C ILE A 523 -19.41 1.88 3.72
N PRO A 524 -20.21 2.43 4.66
CA PRO A 524 -19.98 3.77 5.17
C PRO A 524 -18.64 3.86 5.91
N ALA A 525 -17.90 4.94 5.66
CA ALA A 525 -16.64 5.14 6.35
C ALA A 525 -16.39 6.61 6.72
N VAL A 526 -15.56 6.80 7.75
CA VAL A 526 -14.91 8.07 8.09
C VAL A 526 -13.42 7.82 8.18
N VAL A 527 -12.65 8.41 7.26
CA VAL A 527 -11.20 8.22 7.18
C VAL A 527 -10.45 9.48 7.58
N GLY A 528 -9.28 9.33 8.21
CA GLY A 528 -8.50 10.46 8.70
C GLY A 528 -9.13 11.17 9.91
N ALA A 529 -9.68 10.41 10.86
CA ALA A 529 -10.19 10.88 12.14
C ALA A 529 -9.14 10.61 13.23
N PRO A 530 -8.25 11.57 13.55
CA PRO A 530 -7.04 11.31 14.35
C PRO A 530 -7.32 10.89 15.80
N GLY A 531 -8.51 11.19 16.34
CA GLY A 531 -8.95 10.76 17.65
C GLY A 531 -9.49 9.32 17.70
N ALA A 532 -9.66 8.64 16.58
CA ALA A 532 -10.37 7.37 16.50
C ALA A 532 -9.84 6.30 17.47
N LEU A 533 -8.52 6.17 17.58
CA LEU A 533 -7.89 5.14 18.43
C LEU A 533 -7.86 5.49 19.94
N HIS A 534 -8.06 6.75 20.27
CA HIS A 534 -7.95 7.23 21.67
C HIS A 534 -9.29 7.61 22.28
N GLU A 535 -10.25 8.05 21.45
CA GLU A 535 -11.53 8.55 21.89
C GLU A 535 -12.67 7.51 21.74
N ILE A 536 -12.45 6.43 20.93
CA ILE A 536 -13.40 5.33 20.78
C ILE A 536 -12.92 4.16 21.64
N PRO A 537 -13.67 3.75 22.68
CA PRO A 537 -13.34 2.54 23.42
C PRO A 537 -13.65 1.28 22.58
N ASP A 538 -12.80 0.26 22.70
CA ASP A 538 -13.11 -1.05 22.10
C ASP A 538 -14.40 -1.63 22.69
N GLY A 539 -15.25 -2.21 21.84
CA GLY A 539 -16.56 -2.73 22.20
C GLY A 539 -17.66 -1.67 22.41
N ALA A 540 -17.35 -0.37 22.30
CA ALA A 540 -18.35 0.69 22.38
C ALA A 540 -19.31 0.67 21.19
N THR A 541 -20.56 1.07 21.39
CA THR A 541 -21.46 1.33 20.27
C THR A 541 -21.15 2.70 19.67
N VAL A 542 -20.89 2.73 18.36
CA VAL A 542 -20.58 3.97 17.62
C VAL A 542 -21.56 4.19 16.49
N GLU A 543 -21.78 5.45 16.16
CA GLU A 543 -22.49 5.89 14.97
C GLU A 543 -21.49 6.57 14.03
N VAL A 544 -21.35 6.02 12.83
CA VAL A 544 -20.52 6.53 11.74
C VAL A 544 -21.43 7.30 10.78
N ASP A 545 -21.22 8.61 10.68
CA ASP A 545 -21.98 9.49 9.77
C ASP A 545 -21.06 9.97 8.63
N PRO A 546 -21.10 9.30 7.46
CA PRO A 546 -20.25 9.66 6.33
C PRO A 546 -20.68 10.98 5.68
N VAL A 547 -21.92 11.45 5.85
CA VAL A 547 -22.37 12.70 5.26
C VAL A 547 -21.81 13.89 6.04
N ALA A 548 -21.81 13.77 7.37
CA ALA A 548 -21.19 14.77 8.24
C ALA A 548 -19.67 14.60 8.34
N GLY A 549 -19.11 13.44 7.95
CA GLY A 549 -17.71 13.09 8.14
C GLY A 549 -17.33 12.93 9.62
N THR A 550 -18.22 12.39 10.44
CA THR A 550 -18.01 12.30 11.90
C THR A 550 -18.35 10.91 12.46
N VAL A 551 -17.69 10.58 13.57
CA VAL A 551 -18.01 9.40 14.39
C VAL A 551 -18.44 9.85 15.77
N ARG A 552 -19.45 9.19 16.34
CA ARG A 552 -19.94 9.46 17.70
C ARG A 552 -20.03 8.17 18.51
N VAL A 553 -19.51 8.18 19.71
CA VAL A 553 -19.75 7.12 20.70
C VAL A 553 -21.16 7.34 21.27
N VAL A 554 -22.02 6.32 21.19
CA VAL A 554 -23.45 6.45 21.53
C VAL A 554 -23.91 5.49 22.62
N GLY A 555 -23.02 4.66 23.16
CA GLY A 555 -23.32 3.76 24.25
C GLY A 555 -22.16 2.90 24.70
#